data_311a6b34cab088e6b5de0314741141b9
#
_entry.id   311a6b34cab088e6b5de0314741141b9
#
_cell.length_a   1.000
_cell.length_b   1.000
_cell.length_c   1.000
_cell.angle_alpha   90.00
_cell.angle_beta   90.00
_cell.angle_gamma   90.00
#
_symmetry.space_group_name_H-M   'P 1'
#
loop_
_entity.id
_entity.type
_entity.pdbx_description
1 polymer ?
#
loop_
_entity_poly.entity_id
_entity_poly.type
_entity_poly.pdbx_seq_one_letter_code
_entity_poly.pdbx_strand_id
1 'polypeptide(L)'
;MPRDKLAKARFSLSPPFIHHGSLFAPERVSVQVSAEKVRSAIVQNAENLQKGSRNQGIEALTTWINDLPRWKAVDKWQWLLRFAYQVIEKRGTGGGGFRAMYSEFLDEASEIVPEIHGAGLVELMRTSAEAWSALADCLRKGSESEIFPEEAITAAIESVRVEETRYADAASKL
;
A
#
# COMPACT_ATOMS: atom_id res chain seq x y z
N MET A 1 -2.55 -3.64 33.06
CA MET A 1 -3.97 -3.67 32.62
C MET A 1 -4.70 -4.76 33.39
N PRO A 2 -5.90 -4.53 33.94
CA PRO A 2 -6.68 -5.55 34.64
C PRO A 2 -7.02 -6.73 33.73
N ARG A 3 -6.97 -7.96 34.29
CA ARG A 3 -7.16 -9.21 33.53
C ARG A 3 -8.53 -9.32 32.86
N ASP A 4 -9.57 -8.79 33.51
CA ASP A 4 -10.93 -8.73 33.00
C ASP A 4 -11.06 -7.85 31.73
N LYS A 5 -10.38 -6.70 31.70
CA LYS A 5 -10.33 -5.84 30.51
C LYS A 5 -9.58 -6.48 29.35
N LEU A 6 -8.49 -7.21 29.64
CA LEU A 6 -7.76 -7.95 28.61
C LEU A 6 -8.62 -9.08 28.03
N ALA A 7 -9.31 -9.85 28.88
CA ALA A 7 -10.23 -10.90 28.44
C ALA A 7 -11.34 -10.32 27.56
N LYS A 8 -11.97 -9.22 27.99
CA LYS A 8 -13.03 -8.55 27.23
C LYS A 8 -12.54 -8.08 25.84
N ALA A 9 -11.32 -7.56 25.74
CA ALA A 9 -10.76 -7.15 24.45
C ALA A 9 -10.47 -8.36 23.55
N ARG A 10 -9.91 -9.44 24.09
CA ARG A 10 -9.57 -10.66 23.34
C ARG A 10 -10.78 -11.41 22.78
N PHE A 11 -11.93 -11.30 23.43
CA PHE A 11 -13.17 -11.97 23.02
C PHE A 11 -14.22 -10.98 22.52
N SER A 12 -13.80 -9.79 22.09
CA SER A 12 -14.69 -8.79 21.48
C SER A 12 -15.29 -9.32 20.20
N LEU A 13 -16.59 -9.17 20.05
CA LEU A 13 -17.33 -9.46 18.82
C LEU A 13 -17.60 -8.19 18.00
N SER A 14 -16.96 -7.07 18.36
CA SER A 14 -17.15 -5.80 17.67
C SER A 14 -16.35 -5.74 16.37
N PRO A 15 -16.98 -5.30 15.25
CA PRO A 15 -16.24 -5.05 14.02
C PRO A 15 -15.16 -3.94 14.23
N PRO A 16 -14.16 -3.83 13.35
CA PRO A 16 -14.02 -4.58 12.10
C PRO A 16 -13.40 -5.97 12.25
N PHE A 17 -12.84 -6.31 13.40
CA PHE A 17 -12.13 -7.58 13.61
C PHE A 17 -12.76 -8.34 14.77
N ILE A 18 -13.26 -9.54 14.47
CA ILE A 18 -13.76 -10.44 15.51
C ILE A 18 -12.60 -11.30 15.99
N HIS A 19 -12.25 -11.15 17.26
CA HIS A 19 -11.18 -11.91 17.90
C HIS A 19 -11.77 -13.07 18.69
N HIS A 20 -11.45 -14.29 18.29
CA HIS A 20 -11.88 -15.52 18.98
C HIS A 20 -10.89 -15.97 20.05
N GLY A 21 -10.31 -15.01 20.80
CA GLY A 21 -9.32 -15.33 21.83
C GLY A 21 -7.96 -15.76 21.29
N SER A 22 -7.68 -15.54 19.99
CA SER A 22 -6.40 -15.88 19.37
C SER A 22 -5.24 -15.22 20.09
N LEU A 23 -4.17 -15.99 20.32
CA LEU A 23 -2.91 -15.53 20.88
C LEU A 23 -1.80 -15.81 19.89
N PHE A 24 -1.07 -14.76 19.53
CA PHE A 24 0.18 -14.88 18.78
C PHE A 24 1.33 -14.72 19.78
N ALA A 25 2.13 -15.77 19.95
CA ALA A 25 3.36 -15.74 20.72
C ALA A 25 4.53 -15.79 19.75
N PRO A 26 5.26 -14.68 19.53
CA PRO A 26 6.43 -14.70 18.67
C PRO A 26 7.53 -15.54 19.29
N GLU A 27 8.09 -16.47 18.53
CA GLU A 27 9.27 -17.22 18.89
C GLU A 27 10.50 -16.60 18.24
N ARG A 28 11.61 -16.58 18.97
CA ARG A 28 12.87 -16.11 18.42
C ARG A 28 13.45 -17.19 17.51
N VAL A 29 13.49 -16.92 16.23
CA VAL A 29 14.12 -17.78 15.23
C VAL A 29 15.39 -17.13 14.69
N SER A 30 16.40 -17.94 14.39
CA SER A 30 17.57 -17.47 13.66
C SER A 30 17.26 -17.53 12.16
N VAL A 31 17.16 -16.38 11.54
CA VAL A 31 16.96 -16.27 10.08
C VAL A 31 18.30 -15.96 9.44
N GLN A 32 18.74 -16.81 8.52
CA GLN A 32 19.89 -16.52 7.68
C GLN A 32 19.41 -15.70 6.47
N VAL A 33 19.77 -14.42 6.45
CA VAL A 33 19.54 -13.54 5.33
C VAL A 33 20.63 -13.78 4.29
N SER A 34 20.24 -14.01 3.03
CA SER A 34 21.18 -14.13 1.91
C SER A 34 20.73 -13.24 0.76
N ALA A 35 21.69 -12.82 -0.08
CA ALA A 35 21.42 -12.03 -1.28
C ALA A 35 20.38 -12.69 -2.19
N GLU A 36 20.44 -14.00 -2.35
CA GLU A 36 19.48 -14.78 -3.15
C GLU A 36 18.05 -14.67 -2.60
N LYS A 37 17.86 -14.82 -1.28
CA LYS A 37 16.53 -14.71 -0.65
C LYS A 37 15.97 -13.29 -0.77
N VAL A 38 16.81 -12.28 -0.57
CA VAL A 38 16.41 -10.86 -0.71
C VAL A 38 15.99 -10.59 -2.16
N ARG A 39 16.81 -10.97 -3.13
CA ARG A 39 16.51 -10.83 -4.56
C ARG A 39 15.20 -11.52 -4.92
N SER A 40 15.07 -12.80 -4.54
CA SER A 40 13.86 -13.59 -4.81
C SER A 40 12.59 -12.95 -4.22
N ALA A 41 12.67 -12.39 -3.02
CA ALA A 41 11.53 -11.72 -2.40
C ALA A 41 11.13 -10.44 -3.14
N ILE A 42 12.10 -9.66 -3.63
CA ILE A 42 11.85 -8.44 -4.41
C ILE A 42 11.22 -8.79 -5.75
N VAL A 43 11.80 -9.77 -6.47
CA VAL A 43 11.25 -10.25 -7.76
C VAL A 43 9.83 -10.78 -7.58
N GLN A 44 9.60 -11.63 -6.57
CA GLN A 44 8.28 -12.18 -6.31
C GLN A 44 7.24 -11.09 -5.98
N ASN A 45 7.64 -10.05 -5.25
CA ASN A 45 6.76 -8.91 -4.97
C ASN A 45 6.42 -8.15 -6.26
N ALA A 46 7.40 -7.89 -7.13
CA ALA A 46 7.19 -7.25 -8.42
C ALA A 46 6.25 -8.07 -9.33
N GLU A 47 6.47 -9.39 -9.42
CA GLU A 47 5.59 -10.28 -10.16
C GLU A 47 4.16 -10.28 -9.61
N ASN A 48 3.98 -10.25 -8.29
CA ASN A 48 2.66 -10.20 -7.67
C ASN A 48 1.93 -8.88 -8.00
N LEU A 49 2.66 -7.76 -8.10
CA LEU A 49 2.11 -6.48 -8.56
C LEU A 49 1.66 -6.56 -10.02
N GLN A 50 2.44 -7.19 -10.90
CA GLN A 50 2.13 -7.34 -12.34
C GLN A 50 1.01 -8.35 -12.60
N LYS A 51 1.02 -9.49 -11.89
CA LYS A 51 0.02 -10.57 -12.03
C LYS A 51 -1.34 -10.21 -11.45
N GLY A 52 -1.53 -9.06 -10.93
CA GLY A 52 -2.67 -8.53 -10.23
C GLY A 52 -4.04 -9.18 -10.53
N SER A 53 -5.04 -8.68 -9.90
CA SER A 53 -6.43 -9.05 -10.13
C SER A 53 -7.29 -7.79 -9.93
N ARG A 54 -8.58 -7.91 -10.16
CA ARG A 54 -9.54 -6.82 -9.91
C ARG A 54 -9.32 -6.08 -8.58
N ASN A 55 -8.84 -6.77 -7.54
CA ASN A 55 -8.69 -6.22 -6.19
C ASN A 55 -7.23 -6.16 -5.71
N GLN A 56 -6.25 -6.50 -6.54
CA GLN A 56 -4.84 -6.58 -6.15
C GLN A 56 -3.92 -6.17 -7.31
N GLY A 57 -2.73 -5.65 -6.96
CA GLY A 57 -1.72 -5.26 -7.92
C GLY A 57 -2.13 -4.07 -8.78
N ILE A 58 -1.44 -3.90 -9.91
CA ILE A 58 -1.62 -2.77 -10.82
C ILE A 58 -3.01 -2.76 -11.47
N GLU A 59 -3.59 -3.93 -11.73
CA GLU A 59 -4.94 -4.04 -12.31
C GLU A 59 -6.02 -3.46 -11.38
N ALA A 60 -5.84 -3.55 -10.07
CA ALA A 60 -6.77 -2.96 -9.11
C ALA A 60 -6.90 -1.44 -9.25
N LEU A 61 -5.85 -0.75 -9.68
CA LEU A 61 -5.89 0.70 -9.94
C LEU A 61 -6.82 1.03 -11.12
N THR A 62 -6.77 0.24 -12.19
CA THR A 62 -7.72 0.37 -13.31
C THR A 62 -9.15 0.09 -12.86
N THR A 63 -9.33 -0.93 -12.03
CA THR A 63 -10.65 -1.24 -11.44
C THR A 63 -11.15 -0.07 -10.58
N TRP A 64 -10.28 0.56 -9.81
CA TRP A 64 -10.65 1.70 -8.97
C TRP A 64 -11.13 2.89 -9.81
N ILE A 65 -10.43 3.21 -10.90
CA ILE A 65 -10.88 4.24 -11.85
C ILE A 65 -12.28 3.91 -12.37
N ASN A 66 -12.52 2.70 -12.82
CA ASN A 66 -13.80 2.26 -13.36
C ASN A 66 -14.94 2.26 -12.30
N ASP A 67 -14.61 2.18 -11.04
CA ASP A 67 -15.58 2.22 -9.92
C ASP A 67 -15.86 3.65 -9.39
N LEU A 68 -15.12 4.69 -9.83
CA LEU A 68 -15.34 6.08 -9.39
C LEU A 68 -16.77 6.60 -9.62
N PRO A 69 -17.45 6.28 -10.73
CA PRO A 69 -18.86 6.67 -10.90
C PRO A 69 -19.79 6.09 -9.82
N ARG A 70 -19.47 4.89 -9.31
CA ARG A 70 -20.21 4.28 -8.19
C ARG A 70 -19.93 5.01 -6.87
N TRP A 71 -18.67 5.43 -6.65
CA TRP A 71 -18.30 6.22 -5.48
C TRP A 71 -19.05 7.55 -5.45
N LYS A 72 -19.12 8.23 -6.60
CA LYS A 72 -19.87 9.49 -6.79
C LYS A 72 -21.36 9.34 -6.47
N ALA A 73 -21.94 8.18 -6.76
CA ALA A 73 -23.36 7.90 -6.52
C ALA A 73 -23.71 7.60 -5.06
N VAL A 74 -22.71 7.39 -4.19
CA VAL A 74 -22.93 7.11 -2.77
C VAL A 74 -23.28 8.39 -2.02
N ASP A 75 -24.33 8.33 -1.19
CA ASP A 75 -24.60 9.43 -0.25
C ASP A 75 -23.39 9.68 0.65
N LYS A 76 -23.01 10.94 0.83
CA LYS A 76 -21.80 11.34 1.59
C LYS A 76 -20.51 10.71 1.07
N TRP A 77 -20.34 10.65 -0.24
CA TRP A 77 -19.11 10.17 -0.90
C TRP A 77 -17.82 10.84 -0.37
N GLN A 78 -17.92 12.03 0.23
CA GLN A 78 -16.80 12.69 0.90
C GLN A 78 -16.16 11.81 1.97
N TRP A 79 -16.95 11.00 2.67
CA TRP A 79 -16.43 10.05 3.64
C TRP A 79 -15.62 8.91 3.01
N LEU A 80 -16.00 8.46 1.81
CA LEU A 80 -15.21 7.46 1.07
C LEU A 80 -13.83 8.01 0.71
N LEU A 81 -13.79 9.24 0.16
CA LEU A 81 -12.54 9.90 -0.19
C LEU A 81 -11.69 10.14 1.08
N ARG A 82 -12.30 10.61 2.16
CA ARG A 82 -11.61 10.83 3.43
C ARG A 82 -11.05 9.54 4.01
N PHE A 83 -11.80 8.46 3.94
CA PHE A 83 -11.36 7.14 4.40
C PHE A 83 -10.19 6.62 3.56
N ALA A 84 -10.30 6.69 2.24
CA ALA A 84 -9.23 6.27 1.32
C ALA A 84 -7.92 7.05 1.57
N TYR A 85 -8.00 8.39 1.70
CA TYR A 85 -6.86 9.21 2.14
C TYR A 85 -6.23 8.68 3.43
N GLN A 86 -7.04 8.44 4.46
CA GLN A 86 -6.54 7.99 5.75
C GLN A 86 -5.85 6.62 5.66
N VAL A 87 -6.39 5.71 4.85
CA VAL A 87 -5.78 4.38 4.65
C VAL A 87 -4.43 4.50 3.97
N ILE A 88 -4.30 5.36 2.96
CA ILE A 88 -3.04 5.53 2.22
C ILE A 88 -1.98 6.23 3.09
N GLU A 89 -2.36 7.26 3.87
CA GLU A 89 -1.40 8.19 4.43
C GLU A 89 -1.26 8.14 5.96
N LYS A 90 -2.32 7.72 6.69
CA LYS A 90 -2.40 7.93 8.15
C LYS A 90 -2.53 6.67 9.00
N ARG A 91 -3.00 5.56 8.45
CA ARG A 91 -3.32 4.37 9.23
C ARG A 91 -2.15 3.37 9.33
N GLY A 92 -0.98 3.86 9.73
CA GLY A 92 0.20 3.02 10.01
C GLY A 92 0.97 2.61 8.75
N THR A 93 0.76 3.31 7.64
CA THR A 93 1.44 3.02 6.36
C THR A 93 2.82 3.68 6.24
N GLY A 94 3.18 4.57 7.14
CA GLY A 94 4.39 5.39 7.02
C GLY A 94 4.31 6.44 5.89
N GLY A 95 3.13 6.62 5.28
CA GLY A 95 2.89 7.44 4.10
C GLY A 95 3.02 6.67 2.79
N GLY A 96 2.42 7.20 1.72
CA GLY A 96 2.51 6.63 0.37
C GLY A 96 2.10 5.16 0.27
N GLY A 97 1.12 4.70 1.06
CA GLY A 97 0.63 3.32 1.01
C GLY A 97 1.73 2.28 1.25
N PHE A 98 2.61 2.48 2.24
CA PHE A 98 3.79 1.66 2.57
C PHE A 98 4.98 1.80 1.60
N ARG A 99 4.89 2.57 0.50
CA ARG A 99 5.97 2.66 -0.49
C ARG A 99 7.20 3.40 0.05
N ALA A 100 6.99 4.38 0.93
CA ALA A 100 8.10 5.07 1.60
C ALA A 100 8.93 4.08 2.45
N MET A 101 8.28 3.28 3.31
CA MET A 101 8.95 2.23 4.09
C MET A 101 9.63 1.18 3.21
N TYR A 102 8.99 0.83 2.09
CA TYR A 102 9.56 -0.16 1.18
C TYR A 102 10.77 0.39 0.42
N SER A 103 10.82 1.70 0.12
CA SER A 103 12.02 2.32 -0.44
C SER A 103 13.20 2.31 0.53
N GLU A 104 12.94 2.51 1.83
CA GLU A 104 13.96 2.39 2.89
C GLU A 104 14.48 0.95 2.98
N PHE A 105 13.58 -0.04 2.94
CA PHE A 105 13.98 -1.46 2.87
C PHE A 105 14.85 -1.75 1.65
N LEU A 106 14.53 -1.22 0.47
CA LEU A 106 15.34 -1.41 -0.75
C LEU A 106 16.72 -0.79 -0.62
N ASP A 107 16.81 0.36 0.04
CA ASP A 107 18.09 1.03 0.30
C ASP A 107 18.98 0.17 1.22
N GLU A 108 18.44 -0.30 2.36
CA GLU A 108 19.13 -1.23 3.25
C GLU A 108 19.49 -2.56 2.54
N ALA A 109 18.56 -3.11 1.75
CA ALA A 109 18.78 -4.36 1.02
C ALA A 109 19.87 -4.25 -0.04
N SER A 110 20.13 -3.05 -0.56
CA SER A 110 21.18 -2.80 -1.54
C SER A 110 22.60 -3.02 -1.00
N GLU A 111 22.80 -2.97 0.32
CA GLU A 111 24.05 -3.35 0.97
C GLU A 111 24.37 -4.85 0.78
N ILE A 112 23.32 -5.67 0.61
CA ILE A 112 23.44 -7.13 0.41
C ILE A 112 23.31 -7.49 -1.06
N VAL A 113 22.51 -6.72 -1.83
CA VAL A 113 22.22 -6.90 -3.26
C VAL A 113 22.48 -5.60 -3.99
N PRO A 114 23.73 -5.28 -4.38
CA PRO A 114 24.09 -4.00 -5.02
C PRO A 114 23.35 -3.71 -6.33
N GLU A 115 22.83 -4.75 -7.00
CA GLU A 115 22.04 -4.62 -8.21
C GLU A 115 20.75 -3.81 -8.01
N ILE A 116 20.24 -3.72 -6.78
CA ILE A 116 19.08 -2.89 -6.43
C ILE A 116 19.35 -1.42 -6.77
N HIS A 117 20.53 -0.91 -6.39
CA HIS A 117 20.97 0.45 -6.77
C HIS A 117 21.22 0.55 -8.28
N GLY A 118 21.89 -0.45 -8.87
CA GLY A 118 22.16 -0.49 -10.30
C GLY A 118 20.89 -0.43 -11.17
N ALA A 119 19.81 -1.03 -10.70
CA ALA A 119 18.50 -1.00 -11.35
C ALA A 119 17.64 0.22 -10.97
N GLY A 120 18.12 1.10 -10.09
CA GLY A 120 17.41 2.29 -9.65
C GLY A 120 16.14 2.03 -8.83
N LEU A 121 16.01 0.84 -8.22
CA LEU A 121 14.76 0.42 -7.56
C LEU A 121 14.38 1.28 -6.37
N VAL A 122 15.36 1.81 -5.63
CA VAL A 122 15.12 2.71 -4.50
C VAL A 122 14.41 3.98 -4.96
N GLU A 123 14.91 4.59 -6.03
CA GLU A 123 14.36 5.84 -6.55
C GLU A 123 12.99 5.62 -7.22
N LEU A 124 12.83 4.53 -7.98
CA LEU A 124 11.55 4.14 -8.56
C LEU A 124 10.49 3.96 -7.47
N MET A 125 10.84 3.36 -6.34
CA MET A 125 9.89 3.18 -5.24
C MET A 125 9.61 4.49 -4.48
N ARG A 126 10.58 5.42 -4.37
CA ARG A 126 10.35 6.77 -3.83
C ARG A 126 9.37 7.54 -4.70
N THR A 127 9.57 7.51 -6.02
CA THR A 127 8.65 8.16 -6.97
C THR A 127 7.24 7.57 -6.87
N SER A 128 7.12 6.24 -6.72
CA SER A 128 5.82 5.61 -6.45
C SER A 128 5.21 6.10 -5.13
N ALA A 129 5.99 6.20 -4.04
CA ALA A 129 5.52 6.73 -2.77
C ALA A 129 4.99 8.17 -2.89
N GLU A 130 5.68 9.02 -3.65
CA GLU A 130 5.26 10.40 -3.92
C GLU A 130 3.95 10.44 -4.70
N ALA A 131 3.79 9.58 -5.72
CA ALA A 131 2.54 9.47 -6.48
C ALA A 131 1.37 9.03 -5.58
N TRP A 132 1.58 8.06 -4.69
CA TRP A 132 0.57 7.64 -3.72
C TRP A 132 0.21 8.74 -2.73
N SER A 133 1.19 9.52 -2.24
CA SER A 133 0.95 10.66 -1.35
C SER A 133 0.21 11.78 -2.08
N ALA A 134 0.52 12.03 -3.36
CA ALA A 134 -0.21 12.99 -4.18
C ALA A 134 -1.67 12.57 -4.41
N LEU A 135 -1.93 11.28 -4.67
CA LEU A 135 -3.28 10.72 -4.72
C LEU A 135 -3.99 10.90 -3.38
N ALA A 136 -3.34 10.62 -2.27
CA ALA A 136 -3.91 10.81 -0.94
C ALA A 136 -4.29 12.28 -0.68
N ASP A 137 -3.46 13.24 -1.07
CA ASP A 137 -3.78 14.68 -0.95
C ASP A 137 -4.94 15.08 -1.86
N CYS A 138 -5.01 14.56 -3.09
CA CYS A 138 -6.13 14.73 -4.00
C CYS A 138 -7.45 14.23 -3.36
N LEU A 139 -7.45 13.02 -2.79
CA LEU A 139 -8.60 12.44 -2.09
C LEU A 139 -9.00 13.28 -0.86
N ARG A 140 -8.02 13.77 -0.08
CA ARG A 140 -8.26 14.64 1.06
C ARG A 140 -8.96 15.94 0.64
N LYS A 141 -8.40 16.63 -0.34
CA LYS A 141 -8.98 17.87 -0.91
C LYS A 141 -10.37 17.61 -1.49
N GLY A 142 -10.51 16.52 -2.23
CA GLY A 142 -11.80 16.09 -2.76
C GLY A 142 -12.86 15.87 -1.68
N SER A 143 -12.46 15.30 -0.52
CA SER A 143 -13.37 15.09 0.61
C SER A 143 -13.92 16.37 1.24
N GLU A 144 -13.32 17.51 0.94
CA GLU A 144 -13.70 18.85 1.41
C GLU A 144 -14.46 19.63 0.33
N SER A 145 -14.67 19.05 -0.86
CA SER A 145 -15.35 19.68 -2.00
C SER A 145 -16.85 19.40 -1.99
N GLU A 146 -17.61 20.30 -2.63
CA GLU A 146 -19.04 20.10 -2.92
C GLU A 146 -19.27 19.26 -4.18
N ILE A 147 -18.27 19.19 -5.07
CA ILE A 147 -18.35 18.48 -6.35
C ILE A 147 -17.35 17.31 -6.29
N PHE A 148 -17.80 16.12 -6.69
CA PHE A 148 -16.92 14.94 -6.80
C PHE A 148 -15.85 15.15 -7.86
N PRO A 149 -14.55 15.16 -7.52
CA PRO A 149 -13.47 15.53 -8.43
C PRO A 149 -12.97 14.32 -9.24
N GLU A 150 -13.84 13.70 -10.04
CA GLU A 150 -13.60 12.45 -10.76
C GLU A 150 -12.35 12.50 -11.64
N GLU A 151 -12.21 13.55 -12.45
CA GLU A 151 -11.07 13.71 -13.36
C GLU A 151 -9.73 13.84 -12.62
N ALA A 152 -9.70 14.60 -11.53
CA ALA A 152 -8.49 14.78 -10.73
C ALA A 152 -8.08 13.48 -10.03
N ILE A 153 -9.05 12.72 -9.50
CA ILE A 153 -8.79 11.42 -8.87
C ILE A 153 -8.31 10.42 -9.93
N THR A 154 -8.95 10.37 -11.09
CA THR A 154 -8.54 9.51 -12.21
C THR A 154 -7.08 9.78 -12.60
N ALA A 155 -6.73 11.05 -12.83
CA ALA A 155 -5.36 11.43 -13.19
C ALA A 155 -4.34 11.04 -12.11
N ALA A 156 -4.68 11.19 -10.82
CA ALA A 156 -3.82 10.82 -9.72
C ALA A 156 -3.64 9.29 -9.62
N ILE A 157 -4.70 8.49 -9.82
CA ILE A 157 -4.60 7.02 -9.84
C ILE A 157 -3.75 6.56 -11.04
N GLU A 158 -3.92 7.18 -12.21
CA GLU A 158 -3.10 6.87 -13.40
C GLU A 158 -1.61 7.17 -13.16
N SER A 159 -1.28 8.26 -12.47
CA SER A 159 0.10 8.56 -12.07
C SER A 159 0.67 7.44 -11.19
N VAL A 160 -0.07 7.00 -10.18
CA VAL A 160 0.32 5.85 -9.35
C VAL A 160 0.54 4.61 -10.21
N ARG A 161 -0.39 4.30 -11.12
CA ARG A 161 -0.31 3.13 -11.99
C ARG A 161 0.96 3.13 -12.85
N VAL A 162 1.33 4.28 -13.38
CA VAL A 162 2.56 4.44 -14.18
C VAL A 162 3.80 4.13 -13.32
N GLU A 163 3.90 4.70 -12.13
CA GLU A 163 5.09 4.53 -11.29
C GLU A 163 5.18 3.11 -10.70
N GLU A 164 4.06 2.50 -10.30
CA GLU A 164 4.01 1.10 -9.88
C GLU A 164 4.45 0.16 -11.02
N THR A 165 4.03 0.44 -12.26
CA THR A 165 4.44 -0.34 -13.43
C THR A 165 5.94 -0.23 -13.68
N ARG A 166 6.50 0.99 -13.64
CA ARG A 166 7.93 1.23 -13.82
C ARG A 166 8.78 0.46 -12.81
N TYR A 167 8.37 0.54 -11.53
CA TYR A 167 9.04 -0.22 -10.48
C TYR A 167 8.95 -1.73 -10.75
N ALA A 168 7.75 -2.27 -11.00
CA ALA A 168 7.55 -3.69 -11.18
C ALA A 168 8.31 -4.24 -12.39
N ASP A 169 8.38 -3.50 -13.49
CA ASP A 169 9.13 -3.87 -14.70
C ASP A 169 10.65 -3.87 -14.49
N ALA A 170 11.15 -3.00 -13.64
CA ALA A 170 12.57 -3.00 -13.30
C ALA A 170 12.91 -4.11 -12.29
N ALA A 171 12.10 -4.23 -11.23
CA ALA A 171 12.34 -5.18 -10.14
C ALA A 171 12.16 -6.65 -10.56
N SER A 172 11.31 -6.95 -11.55
CA SER A 172 11.15 -8.31 -12.08
C SER A 172 12.36 -8.82 -12.87
N LYS A 173 13.32 -7.95 -13.17
CA LYS A 173 14.56 -8.29 -13.92
C LYS A 173 15.79 -8.40 -13.00
N LEU A 174 15.62 -8.20 -11.70
CA LEU A 174 16.69 -8.27 -10.71
C LEU A 174 17.17 -9.72 -10.52
#